data_8cef3e7a75fe79a03341c0d4ec34a8a0
#
_entry.id   8cef3e7a75fe79a03341c0d4ec34a8a0
#
_cell.length_a   1.000
_cell.length_b   1.000
_cell.length_c   1.000
_cell.angle_alpha   90.00
_cell.angle_beta   90.00
_cell.angle_gamma   90.00
#
_symmetry.space_group_name_H-M   'P 1'
#
loop_
_entity.id
_entity.type
_entity.pdbx_description
1 polymer ?
#
loop_
_entity_poly.entity_id
_entity_poly.type
_entity_poly.pdbx_seq_one_letter_code
_entity_poly.pdbx_strand_id
1 'polypeptide(L)'
;MDKLILGGHEFDSRLLIGTGKFGSNDILPEVIKASNSEIITMAIRRVDLDNPNENILTYIPKNMTILPNTSGATNAEEAVRIARISRKMGCGDFIKIEVISDTRYLLPDNEETIKATQILADEGFVVLPYMSPDLYAGRRLIEAGAA
;
A
#
# COMPACT_ATOMS: atom_id res chain seq x y z
N MET A 1 -23.15 -11.63 -1.98
CA MET A 1 -22.77 -10.37 -1.35
C MET A 1 -22.11 -9.50 -2.42
N ASP A 2 -22.27 -8.18 -2.36
CA ASP A 2 -21.62 -7.25 -3.27
C ASP A 2 -20.11 -7.25 -3.03
N LYS A 3 -19.31 -7.43 -4.09
CA LYS A 3 -17.85 -7.52 -3.98
C LYS A 3 -17.21 -6.13 -3.95
N LEU A 4 -16.06 -6.02 -3.28
CA LEU A 4 -15.18 -4.86 -3.41
C LEU A 4 -14.39 -5.00 -4.70
N ILE A 5 -14.41 -3.97 -5.55
CA ILE A 5 -13.60 -3.94 -6.79
C ILE A 5 -12.57 -2.82 -6.66
N LEU A 6 -11.29 -3.17 -6.80
CA LEU A 6 -10.17 -2.23 -6.79
C LEU A 6 -9.28 -2.52 -8.00
N GLY A 7 -9.14 -1.56 -8.91
CA GLY A 7 -8.32 -1.73 -10.11
C GLY A 7 -8.69 -2.94 -10.97
N GLY A 8 -9.99 -3.31 -11.00
CA GLY A 8 -10.48 -4.47 -11.71
C GLY A 8 -10.34 -5.82 -10.98
N HIS A 9 -9.75 -5.84 -9.80
CA HIS A 9 -9.66 -7.02 -8.94
C HIS A 9 -10.84 -7.09 -7.98
N GLU A 10 -11.43 -8.28 -7.85
CA GLU A 10 -12.59 -8.53 -7.00
C GLU A 10 -12.18 -9.13 -5.66
N PHE A 11 -12.75 -8.62 -4.56
CA PHE A 11 -12.53 -9.09 -3.20
C PHE A 11 -13.86 -9.34 -2.50
N ASP A 12 -13.95 -10.43 -1.73
CA ASP A 12 -15.11 -10.72 -0.91
C ASP A 12 -15.09 -9.95 0.41
N SER A 13 -13.90 -9.70 0.94
CA SER A 13 -13.70 -8.92 2.16
C SER A 13 -13.49 -7.43 1.87
N ARG A 14 -14.16 -6.57 2.64
CA ARG A 14 -13.93 -5.12 2.65
C ARG A 14 -12.96 -4.68 3.76
N LEU A 15 -12.44 -5.65 4.54
CA LEU A 15 -11.46 -5.39 5.58
C LEU A 15 -10.04 -5.53 5.02
N LEU A 16 -9.27 -4.46 5.10
CA LEU A 16 -7.85 -4.44 4.84
C LEU A 16 -7.12 -4.43 6.19
N ILE A 17 -6.17 -5.34 6.37
CA ILE A 17 -5.37 -5.41 7.59
C ILE A 17 -3.95 -4.92 7.37
N GLY A 18 -3.23 -4.63 8.44
CA GLY A 18 -1.84 -4.19 8.39
C GLY A 18 -0.92 -5.15 9.12
N THR A 19 0.38 -4.99 8.89
CA THR A 19 1.43 -5.79 9.52
C THR A 19 2.07 -5.11 10.74
N GLY A 20 1.60 -3.92 11.11
CA GLY A 20 2.23 -3.11 12.15
C GLY A 20 1.73 -3.42 13.56
N LYS A 21 2.62 -3.19 14.56
CA LYS A 21 2.30 -3.20 16.00
C LYS A 21 1.91 -4.56 16.60
N PHE A 22 2.21 -5.66 15.94
CA PHE A 22 2.18 -6.98 16.57
C PHE A 22 3.45 -7.21 17.37
N GLY A 23 3.36 -7.99 18.45
CA GLY A 23 4.51 -8.34 19.28
C GLY A 23 5.52 -9.27 18.59
N SER A 24 5.05 -10.07 17.61
CA SER A 24 5.84 -10.94 16.75
C SER A 24 5.17 -11.10 15.40
N ASN A 25 5.96 -11.37 14.36
CA ASN A 25 5.43 -11.68 13.01
C ASN A 25 4.74 -13.06 12.96
N ASP A 26 5.06 -13.96 13.87
CA ASP A 26 4.49 -15.32 13.94
C ASP A 26 2.97 -15.33 14.11
N ILE A 27 2.39 -14.28 14.67
CA ILE A 27 0.94 -14.15 14.85
C ILE A 27 0.19 -13.78 13.56
N LEU A 28 0.89 -13.28 12.53
CA LEU A 28 0.25 -12.81 11.30
C LEU A 28 -0.62 -13.85 10.61
N PRO A 29 -0.22 -15.13 10.46
CA PRO A 29 -1.05 -16.13 9.82
C PRO A 29 -2.39 -16.33 10.54
N GLU A 30 -2.39 -16.29 11.88
CA GLU A 30 -3.62 -16.43 12.69
C GLU A 30 -4.53 -15.19 12.55
N VAL A 31 -3.94 -13.99 12.55
CA VAL A 31 -4.67 -12.73 12.35
C VAL A 31 -5.31 -12.69 10.96
N ILE A 32 -4.57 -13.08 9.91
CA ILE A 32 -5.08 -13.16 8.54
C ILE A 32 -6.26 -14.13 8.48
N LYS A 33 -6.12 -15.32 9.05
CA LYS A 33 -7.19 -16.32 9.10
C LYS A 33 -8.41 -15.83 9.85
N ALA A 34 -8.22 -15.22 11.02
CA ALA A 34 -9.31 -14.74 11.87
C ALA A 34 -10.06 -13.55 11.27
N SER A 35 -9.36 -12.67 10.55
CA SER A 35 -9.94 -11.48 9.92
C SER A 35 -10.69 -11.79 8.62
N ASN A 36 -10.39 -12.91 7.98
CA ASN A 36 -10.82 -13.25 6.63
C ASN A 36 -10.55 -12.12 5.62
N SER A 37 -9.49 -11.36 5.84
CA SER A 37 -9.05 -10.30 4.93
C SER A 37 -8.28 -10.90 3.74
N GLU A 38 -8.43 -10.29 2.57
CA GLU A 38 -7.74 -10.69 1.34
C GLU A 38 -6.62 -9.71 0.97
N ILE A 39 -6.56 -8.56 1.65
CA ILE A 39 -5.55 -7.51 1.40
C ILE A 39 -4.82 -7.20 2.70
N ILE A 40 -3.48 -7.18 2.62
CA ILE A 40 -2.63 -6.82 3.76
C ILE A 40 -1.65 -5.70 3.38
N THR A 41 -1.64 -4.62 4.16
CA THR A 41 -0.71 -3.50 3.93
C THR A 41 0.56 -3.64 4.77
N MET A 42 1.67 -3.24 4.16
CA MET A 42 2.99 -3.29 4.80
C MET A 42 3.91 -2.16 4.31
N ALA A 43 4.84 -1.75 5.13
CA ALA A 43 5.88 -0.81 4.72
C ALA A 43 7.07 -1.56 4.08
N ILE A 44 7.47 -1.15 2.88
CA ILE A 44 8.59 -1.78 2.14
C ILE A 44 9.89 -1.76 2.94
N ARG A 45 10.14 -0.73 3.73
CA ARG A 45 11.33 -0.64 4.61
C ARG A 45 11.42 -1.75 5.66
N ARG A 46 10.35 -2.56 5.85
CA ARG A 46 10.32 -3.71 6.76
C ARG A 46 10.66 -5.04 6.09
N VAL A 47 10.88 -5.02 4.78
CA VAL A 47 11.27 -6.23 4.05
C VAL A 47 12.77 -6.37 4.13
N ASP A 48 13.22 -7.44 4.76
CA ASP A 48 14.62 -7.85 4.82
C ASP A 48 14.80 -9.09 3.94
N LEU A 49 15.42 -8.90 2.78
CA LEU A 49 15.68 -9.99 1.83
C LEU A 49 16.89 -10.84 2.24
N ASP A 50 17.79 -10.30 3.07
CA ASP A 50 19.01 -10.97 3.49
C ASP A 50 18.76 -11.89 4.69
N ASN A 51 17.70 -11.64 5.45
CA ASN A 51 17.31 -12.43 6.62
C ASN A 51 15.89 -13.01 6.48
N PRO A 52 15.72 -14.21 5.92
CA PRO A 52 14.41 -14.82 5.69
C PRO A 52 13.54 -14.96 6.96
N ASN A 53 14.17 -15.13 8.13
CA ASN A 53 13.44 -15.27 9.40
C ASN A 53 12.86 -13.95 9.93
N GLU A 54 13.40 -12.82 9.48
CA GLU A 54 12.91 -11.48 9.82
C GLU A 54 12.08 -10.88 8.68
N ASN A 55 12.11 -11.51 7.51
CA ASN A 55 11.36 -11.05 6.35
C ASN A 55 9.86 -11.28 6.55
N ILE A 56 9.12 -10.20 6.68
CA ILE A 56 7.67 -10.23 6.91
C ILE A 56 6.89 -10.96 5.81
N LEU A 57 7.42 -10.98 4.58
CA LEU A 57 6.79 -11.66 3.44
C LEU A 57 6.66 -13.17 3.66
N THR A 58 7.54 -13.78 4.47
CA THR A 58 7.48 -15.23 4.76
C THR A 58 6.27 -15.63 5.61
N TYR A 59 5.69 -14.67 6.34
CA TYR A 59 4.52 -14.88 7.21
C TYR A 59 3.20 -14.58 6.50
N ILE A 60 3.25 -14.06 5.27
CA ILE A 60 2.05 -13.71 4.50
C ILE A 60 1.72 -14.85 3.52
N PRO A 61 0.52 -15.44 3.60
CA PRO A 61 0.10 -16.47 2.65
C PRO A 61 0.12 -15.97 1.19
N LYS A 62 0.50 -16.85 0.27
CA LYS A 62 0.67 -16.50 -1.16
C LYS A 62 -0.63 -16.07 -1.88
N ASN A 63 -1.77 -16.39 -1.31
CA ASN A 63 -3.08 -15.99 -1.83
C ASN A 63 -3.53 -14.60 -1.36
N MET A 64 -2.75 -13.95 -0.51
CA MET A 64 -3.03 -12.57 -0.08
C MET A 64 -2.57 -11.56 -1.12
N THR A 65 -3.38 -10.54 -1.34
CA THR A 65 -2.95 -9.35 -2.06
C THR A 65 -2.13 -8.47 -1.13
N ILE A 66 -0.87 -8.28 -1.47
CA ILE A 66 0.01 -7.39 -0.72
C ILE A 66 -0.23 -5.97 -1.20
N LEU A 67 -0.48 -5.05 -0.26
CA LEU A 67 -0.61 -3.62 -0.50
C LEU A 67 0.57 -2.90 0.17
N PRO A 68 1.73 -2.82 -0.49
CA PRO A 68 2.87 -2.08 0.05
C PRO A 68 2.53 -0.60 0.18
N ASN A 69 3.15 0.09 1.14
CA ASN A 69 3.04 1.54 1.25
C ASN A 69 4.39 2.22 1.06
N THR A 70 4.36 3.48 0.64
CA THR A 70 5.53 4.31 0.41
C THR A 70 5.93 5.13 1.65
N SER A 71 5.59 4.64 2.84
CA SER A 71 5.89 5.31 4.11
C SER A 71 7.36 5.71 4.22
N GLY A 72 7.60 6.98 4.54
CA GLY A 72 8.89 7.60 4.59
C GLY A 72 9.22 8.45 3.36
N ALA A 73 8.42 8.39 2.29
CA ALA A 73 8.56 9.29 1.16
C ALA A 73 8.15 10.72 1.55
N THR A 74 8.99 11.69 1.19
CA THR A 74 8.75 13.13 1.45
C THR A 74 8.32 13.89 0.19
N ASN A 75 8.37 13.23 -0.95
CA ASN A 75 7.96 13.77 -2.26
C ASN A 75 7.52 12.64 -3.21
N ALA A 76 6.96 13.03 -4.35
CA ALA A 76 6.46 12.08 -5.36
C ALA A 76 7.55 11.17 -5.92
N GLU A 77 8.74 11.69 -6.17
CA GLU A 77 9.86 10.92 -6.75
C GLU A 77 10.28 9.77 -5.84
N GLU A 78 10.39 10.03 -4.54
CA GLU A 78 10.69 9.00 -3.55
C GLU A 78 9.59 7.94 -3.47
N ALA A 79 8.31 8.36 -3.48
CA ALA A 79 7.19 7.44 -3.47
C ALA A 79 7.19 6.53 -4.71
N VAL A 80 7.40 7.09 -5.89
CA VAL A 80 7.52 6.34 -7.15
C VAL A 80 8.68 5.35 -7.11
N ARG A 81 9.84 5.77 -6.62
CA ARG A 81 11.00 4.89 -6.45
C ARG A 81 10.70 3.71 -5.53
N ILE A 82 10.07 3.95 -4.37
CA ILE A 82 9.69 2.90 -3.41
C ILE A 82 8.69 1.93 -4.04
N ALA A 83 7.68 2.43 -4.76
CA ALA A 83 6.70 1.61 -5.45
C ALA A 83 7.34 0.68 -6.49
N ARG A 84 8.25 1.20 -7.32
CA ARG A 84 9.00 0.41 -8.31
C ARG A 84 9.87 -0.67 -7.65
N ILE A 85 10.49 -0.36 -6.51
CA ILE A 85 11.24 -1.34 -5.71
C ILE A 85 10.31 -2.44 -5.22
N SER A 86 9.14 -2.10 -4.65
CA SER A 86 8.19 -3.09 -4.14
C SER A 86 7.74 -4.08 -5.22
N ARG A 87 7.46 -3.59 -6.44
CA ARG A 87 7.12 -4.44 -7.59
C ARG A 87 8.26 -5.39 -7.94
N LYS A 88 9.50 -4.90 -7.97
CA LYS A 88 10.69 -5.73 -8.22
C LYS A 88 10.94 -6.77 -7.14
N MET A 89 10.53 -6.52 -5.90
CA MET A 89 10.59 -7.46 -4.78
C MET A 89 9.48 -8.53 -4.83
N GLY A 90 8.59 -8.48 -5.83
CA GLY A 90 7.52 -9.45 -6.00
C GLY A 90 6.26 -9.16 -5.19
N CYS A 91 6.07 -7.93 -4.70
CA CYS A 91 4.87 -7.55 -3.95
C CYS A 91 3.63 -7.31 -4.85
N GLY A 92 3.76 -7.45 -6.18
CA GLY A 92 2.68 -7.21 -7.12
C GLY A 92 2.50 -5.74 -7.49
N ASP A 93 1.33 -5.42 -8.05
CA ASP A 93 1.05 -4.11 -8.64
C ASP A 93 0.22 -3.19 -7.75
N PHE A 94 -0.31 -3.66 -6.64
CA PHE A 94 -0.99 -2.82 -5.67
C PHE A 94 0.01 -1.94 -4.91
N ILE A 95 -0.35 -0.67 -4.69
CA ILE A 95 0.48 0.26 -3.93
C ILE A 95 -0.37 1.27 -3.18
N LYS A 96 -0.08 1.48 -1.91
CA LYS A 96 -0.62 2.59 -1.11
C LYS A 96 0.38 3.74 -1.13
N ILE A 97 0.02 4.84 -1.80
CA ILE A 97 0.84 6.04 -1.83
C ILE A 97 0.68 6.79 -0.51
N GLU A 98 1.80 7.02 0.14
CA GLU A 98 1.91 7.81 1.37
C GLU A 98 3.09 8.76 1.20
N VAL A 99 2.79 10.06 1.02
CA VAL A 99 3.79 11.13 0.92
C VAL A 99 3.54 12.13 2.02
N ILE A 100 4.54 12.35 2.87
CA ILE A 100 4.47 13.26 4.01
C ILE A 100 5.66 14.20 3.95
N SER A 101 5.46 15.40 3.40
CA SER A 101 6.52 16.40 3.21
C SER A 101 6.95 17.05 4.53
N ASP A 102 6.03 17.17 5.51
CA ASP A 102 6.33 17.67 6.86
C ASP A 102 6.04 16.59 7.92
N THR A 103 7.12 15.97 8.41
CA THR A 103 7.07 14.87 9.37
C THR A 103 6.61 15.28 10.78
N ARG A 104 6.52 16.57 11.09
CA ARG A 104 6.06 17.06 12.40
C ARG A 104 4.59 16.77 12.64
N TYR A 105 3.76 16.83 11.60
CA TYR A 105 2.31 16.67 11.72
C TYR A 105 1.79 15.37 11.14
N LEU A 106 2.60 14.65 10.36
CA LEU A 106 2.26 13.39 9.69
C LEU A 106 1.01 13.50 8.80
N LEU A 107 0.77 14.68 8.23
CA LEU A 107 -0.30 14.91 7.28
C LEU A 107 0.16 14.62 5.86
N PRO A 108 -0.67 14.00 5.02
CA PRO A 108 -0.31 13.72 3.64
C PRO A 108 -0.23 15.00 2.81
N ASP A 109 0.75 15.04 1.91
CA ASP A 109 0.87 16.07 0.88
C ASP A 109 0.03 15.67 -0.33
N ASN A 110 -1.14 16.29 -0.51
CA ASN A 110 -2.07 15.93 -1.58
C ASN A 110 -1.47 16.20 -2.97
N GLU A 111 -0.68 17.27 -3.16
CA GLU A 111 -0.08 17.60 -4.46
C GLU A 111 0.96 16.56 -4.88
N GLU A 112 1.87 16.20 -3.98
CA GLU A 112 2.86 15.17 -4.24
C GLU A 112 2.22 13.78 -4.40
N THR A 113 1.14 13.50 -3.65
CA THR A 113 0.35 12.27 -3.77
C THR A 113 -0.31 12.16 -5.14
N ILE A 114 -0.89 13.26 -5.68
CA ILE A 114 -1.49 13.29 -7.02
C ILE A 114 -0.44 13.03 -8.09
N LYS A 115 0.72 13.68 -8.02
CA LYS A 115 1.83 13.45 -8.97
C LYS A 115 2.29 11.99 -8.97
N ALA A 116 2.52 11.42 -7.79
CA ALA A 116 2.93 10.02 -7.67
C ALA A 116 1.86 9.06 -8.21
N THR A 117 0.57 9.35 -7.93
CA THR A 117 -0.57 8.55 -8.41
C THR A 117 -0.60 8.52 -9.93
N GLN A 118 -0.50 9.67 -10.61
CA GLN A 118 -0.49 9.75 -12.07
C GLN A 118 0.61 8.89 -12.68
N ILE A 119 1.84 9.05 -12.20
CA ILE A 119 3.01 8.31 -12.73
C ILE A 119 2.81 6.80 -12.56
N LEU A 120 2.38 6.37 -11.37
CA LEU A 120 2.26 4.95 -11.08
C LEU A 120 1.04 4.31 -11.73
N ALA A 121 -0.07 5.03 -11.87
CA ALA A 121 -1.23 4.56 -12.63
C ALA A 121 -0.88 4.35 -14.11
N ASP A 122 -0.14 5.28 -14.73
CA ASP A 122 0.37 5.15 -16.10
C ASP A 122 1.31 3.95 -16.27
N GLU A 123 2.00 3.54 -15.19
CA GLU A 123 2.84 2.34 -15.15
C GLU A 123 2.07 1.05 -14.83
N GLY A 124 0.76 1.11 -14.72
CA GLY A 124 -0.11 -0.03 -14.48
C GLY A 124 -0.14 -0.50 -13.01
N PHE A 125 0.15 0.39 -12.05
CA PHE A 125 -0.13 0.09 -10.63
C PHE A 125 -1.61 0.30 -10.31
N VAL A 126 -2.11 -0.50 -9.38
CA VAL A 126 -3.39 -0.25 -8.69
C VAL A 126 -3.11 0.65 -7.50
N VAL A 127 -3.38 1.94 -7.66
CA VAL A 127 -2.95 2.98 -6.71
C VAL A 127 -4.07 3.31 -5.72
N LEU A 128 -3.78 3.16 -4.42
CA LEU A 128 -4.63 3.60 -3.31
C LEU A 128 -3.92 4.76 -2.60
N PRO A 129 -4.34 6.01 -2.83
CA PRO A 129 -3.65 7.16 -2.26
C PRO A 129 -4.10 7.44 -0.81
N TYR A 130 -3.14 7.81 0.06
CA TYR A 130 -3.40 8.41 1.35
C TYR A 130 -3.44 9.94 1.19
N MET A 131 -4.58 10.56 1.52
CA MET A 131 -4.80 11.98 1.31
C MET A 131 -5.47 12.65 2.52
N SER A 132 -5.28 13.94 2.67
CA SER A 132 -6.13 14.76 3.54
C SER A 132 -7.54 14.87 2.93
N PRO A 133 -8.62 14.85 3.74
CA PRO A 133 -9.99 14.83 3.23
C PRO A 133 -10.34 16.18 2.58
N ASP A 134 -10.14 16.25 1.28
CA ASP A 134 -10.47 17.39 0.42
C ASP A 134 -11.15 16.87 -0.86
N LEU A 135 -12.33 17.40 -1.17
CA LEU A 135 -13.14 16.96 -2.30
C LEU A 135 -12.44 17.17 -3.64
N TYR A 136 -11.76 18.29 -3.81
CA TYR A 136 -11.12 18.62 -5.08
C TYR A 136 -9.83 17.81 -5.28
N ALA A 137 -9.07 17.59 -4.22
CA ALA A 137 -7.93 16.68 -4.25
C ALA A 137 -8.38 15.24 -4.57
N GLY A 138 -9.49 14.79 -3.99
CA GLY A 138 -10.07 13.47 -4.30
C GLY A 138 -10.47 13.31 -5.78
N ARG A 139 -11.10 14.33 -6.38
CA ARG A 139 -11.42 14.33 -7.82
C ARG A 139 -10.17 14.25 -8.67
N ARG A 140 -9.16 15.04 -8.37
CA ARG A 140 -7.86 15.03 -9.09
C ARG A 140 -7.14 13.69 -8.95
N LEU A 141 -7.26 13.03 -7.80
CA LEU A 141 -6.71 11.68 -7.62
C LEU A 141 -7.41 10.64 -8.49
N ILE A 142 -8.75 10.71 -8.61
CA ILE A 142 -9.50 9.84 -9.53
C ILE A 142 -9.08 10.11 -10.99
N GLU A 143 -8.97 11.38 -11.40
CA GLU A 143 -8.48 11.77 -12.72
C GLU A 143 -7.04 11.31 -12.96
N ALA A 144 -6.20 11.27 -11.93
CA ALA A 144 -4.84 10.74 -11.96
C ALA A 144 -4.77 9.20 -11.99
N GLY A 145 -5.89 8.49 -11.92
CA GLY A 145 -5.96 7.04 -12.04
C GLY A 145 -5.95 6.28 -10.72
N ALA A 146 -6.34 6.91 -9.60
CA ALA A 146 -6.58 6.18 -8.35
C ALA A 146 -7.68 5.13 -8.52
N ALA A 147 -7.51 3.95 -7.86
CA ALA A 147 -8.42 2.80 -7.93
C ALA A 147 -9.60 2.92 -6.96
#